data_57bffe800f833927fed6e0941c9ad13f
#
_entry.id   57bffe800f833927fed6e0941c9ad13f
#
_cell.length_a   1.000
_cell.length_b   1.000
_cell.length_c   1.000
_cell.angle_alpha   90.00
_cell.angle_beta   90.00
_cell.angle_gamma   90.00
#
_symmetry.space_group_name_H-M   'P 1'
#
loop_
_entity.id
_entity.type
_entity.pdbx_description
1 polymer ?
#
loop_
_entity_poly.entity_id
_entity_poly.type
_entity_poly.pdbx_seq_one_letter_code
_entity_poly.pdbx_strand_id
1 'polypeptide(L)'
;ASLKPTKGQILCDEMSIYDNIDEYVGKIGYVPQNQNMFPYFTGYKFMMYMATLKGVKKEVARKQIPELLKCVNMEVMGKQKIKTYSGGMKQRLLIAQAFLGDPKVVFMDEPTAGLDPKERIRIRNLISEMALGKIVLIATHIVSDVEYISKEILLLKHGEIIGSGNPESLEKELYGIVYEKKVTVEQLKEIQDKYLVAGIREEGNQVVVRYLDSKSDEETTVWPTLDDVYLYHFYKE
;
A
#
# COMPACT_ATOMS: atom_id res chain seq x y z
N ALA A 1 -9.09 16.86 -4.44
CA ALA A 1 -10.16 16.72 -5.46
C ALA A 1 -9.79 17.46 -6.74
N SER A 2 -8.76 16.99 -7.45
CA SER A 2 -8.31 17.60 -8.72
C SER A 2 -9.22 17.26 -9.92
N LEU A 3 -9.92 16.13 -9.84
CA LEU A 3 -10.86 15.67 -10.86
C LEU A 3 -12.25 15.53 -10.26
N LYS A 4 -13.28 15.91 -11.04
CA LYS A 4 -14.70 15.65 -10.72
C LYS A 4 -15.13 14.33 -11.34
N PRO A 5 -16.00 13.53 -10.68
CA PRO A 5 -16.55 12.35 -11.30
C PRO A 5 -17.44 12.73 -12.49
N THR A 6 -17.42 11.93 -13.57
CA THR A 6 -18.29 12.13 -14.72
C THR A 6 -19.74 11.80 -14.36
N LYS A 7 -19.94 10.81 -13.49
CA LYS A 7 -21.23 10.39 -12.93
C LYS A 7 -21.08 10.02 -11.47
N GLY A 8 -22.15 10.08 -10.70
CA GLY A 8 -22.14 9.79 -9.27
C GLY A 8 -21.61 10.97 -8.44
N GLN A 9 -21.38 10.71 -7.18
CA GLN A 9 -20.91 11.71 -6.20
C GLN A 9 -19.93 11.08 -5.21
N ILE A 10 -19.03 11.90 -4.67
CA ILE A 10 -18.11 11.50 -3.60
C ILE A 10 -18.50 12.29 -2.36
N LEU A 11 -18.80 11.56 -1.28
CA LEU A 11 -19.25 12.13 -0.02
C LEU A 11 -18.21 11.91 1.07
N CYS A 12 -18.09 12.89 1.96
CA CYS A 12 -17.37 12.80 3.22
C CYS A 12 -18.27 13.35 4.33
N ASP A 13 -18.58 12.53 5.34
CA ASP A 13 -19.57 12.85 6.38
C ASP A 13 -20.93 13.30 5.77
N GLU A 14 -21.42 12.55 4.77
CA GLU A 14 -22.67 12.78 4.01
C GLU A 14 -22.74 14.08 3.16
N MET A 15 -21.66 14.85 3.15
CA MET A 15 -21.55 16.07 2.33
C MET A 15 -20.69 15.84 1.10
N SER A 16 -21.05 16.46 -0.03
CA SER A 16 -20.23 16.40 -1.23
C SER A 16 -18.86 17.06 -0.97
N ILE A 17 -17.79 16.36 -1.32
CA ILE A 17 -16.40 16.89 -1.17
C ILE A 17 -16.18 18.16 -2.03
N TYR A 18 -17.05 18.44 -2.98
CA TYR A 18 -16.98 19.60 -3.88
C TYR A 18 -17.72 20.83 -3.34
N ASP A 19 -18.57 20.67 -2.33
CA ASP A 19 -19.33 21.79 -1.72
C ASP A 19 -18.41 22.66 -0.85
N ASN A 20 -17.42 22.03 -0.19
CA ASN A 20 -16.41 22.73 0.60
C ASN A 20 -15.06 22.01 0.52
N ILE A 21 -14.30 22.25 -0.55
CA ILE A 21 -13.02 21.58 -0.82
C ILE A 21 -12.00 21.86 0.29
N ASP A 22 -11.95 23.08 0.82
CA ASP A 22 -10.96 23.47 1.83
C ASP A 22 -11.21 22.69 3.15
N GLU A 23 -12.45 22.54 3.55
CA GLU A 23 -12.81 21.74 4.71
C GLU A 23 -12.48 20.26 4.50
N TYR A 24 -12.79 19.71 3.33
CA TYR A 24 -12.45 18.33 2.98
C TYR A 24 -10.94 18.09 3.02
N VAL A 25 -10.14 18.97 2.36
CA VAL A 25 -8.67 18.85 2.33
C VAL A 25 -8.08 18.94 3.75
N GLY A 26 -8.67 19.74 4.64
CA GLY A 26 -8.27 19.78 6.04
C GLY A 26 -8.49 18.48 6.80
N LYS A 27 -9.47 17.66 6.39
CA LYS A 27 -9.84 16.40 7.04
C LYS A 27 -9.04 15.20 6.56
N ILE A 28 -8.29 15.33 5.45
CA ILE A 28 -7.53 14.22 4.85
C ILE A 28 -6.02 14.37 5.01
N GLY A 29 -5.34 13.24 5.05
CA GLY A 29 -3.90 13.12 4.85
C GLY A 29 -3.60 12.56 3.47
N TYR A 30 -2.46 12.94 2.89
CA TYR A 30 -2.05 12.38 1.61
C TYR A 30 -0.54 12.16 1.54
N VAL A 31 -0.14 10.95 1.12
CA VAL A 31 1.24 10.57 0.81
C VAL A 31 1.28 10.28 -0.69
N PRO A 32 1.86 11.14 -1.53
CA PRO A 32 2.01 10.89 -2.95
C PRO A 32 3.15 9.89 -3.22
N GLN A 33 3.07 9.18 -4.35
CA GLN A 33 4.12 8.27 -4.82
C GLN A 33 5.47 8.99 -4.98
N ASN A 34 5.44 10.17 -5.60
CA ASN A 34 6.62 11.00 -5.81
C ASN A 34 6.35 12.41 -5.29
N GLN A 35 7.16 12.87 -4.37
CA GLN A 35 7.11 14.24 -3.92
C GLN A 35 8.47 14.91 -4.04
N ASN A 36 8.51 16.02 -4.79
CA ASN A 36 9.66 16.91 -4.81
C ASN A 36 9.73 17.67 -3.48
N MET A 37 10.59 17.21 -2.59
CA MET A 37 10.84 17.89 -1.33
C MET A 37 11.80 19.07 -1.54
N PHE A 38 11.65 20.11 -0.71
CA PHE A 38 12.56 21.24 -0.69
C PHE A 38 13.92 20.85 -0.08
N PRO A 39 14.99 20.65 -0.88
CA PRO A 39 16.23 20.03 -0.40
C PRO A 39 16.96 20.86 0.67
N TYR A 40 16.75 22.18 0.67
CA TYR A 40 17.39 23.10 1.62
C TYR A 40 16.55 23.39 2.88
N PHE A 41 15.31 22.86 2.95
CA PHE A 41 14.53 22.90 4.18
C PHE A 41 15.06 21.85 5.16
N THR A 42 14.92 22.10 6.46
CA THR A 42 14.99 21.05 7.47
C THR A 42 13.67 20.29 7.48
N GLY A 43 13.68 19.04 8.00
CA GLY A 43 12.44 18.27 8.16
C GLY A 43 11.38 19.03 8.94
N TYR A 44 11.77 19.69 10.05
CA TYR A 44 10.87 20.53 10.84
C TYR A 44 10.28 21.68 10.02
N LYS A 45 11.12 22.40 9.24
CA LYS A 45 10.65 23.51 8.38
C LYS A 45 9.68 23.02 7.31
N PHE A 46 9.95 21.84 6.73
CA PHE A 46 9.05 21.21 5.77
C PHE A 46 7.69 20.87 6.42
N MET A 47 7.69 20.26 7.60
CA MET A 47 6.47 19.96 8.35
C MET A 47 5.66 21.23 8.69
N MET A 48 6.32 22.32 9.11
CA MET A 48 5.67 23.61 9.37
C MET A 48 5.04 24.20 8.10
N TYR A 49 5.72 24.08 6.96
CA TYR A 49 5.21 24.52 5.68
C TYR A 49 3.95 23.72 5.28
N MET A 50 4.01 22.39 5.38
CA MET A 50 2.86 21.52 5.10
C MET A 50 1.68 21.77 6.04
N ALA A 51 1.95 22.03 7.33
CA ALA A 51 0.91 22.42 8.29
C ALA A 51 0.20 23.71 7.89
N THR A 52 0.96 24.70 7.40
CA THR A 52 0.39 25.97 6.90
C THR A 52 -0.49 25.74 5.68
N LEU A 53 -0.06 24.91 4.71
CA LEU A 53 -0.85 24.57 3.52
C LEU A 53 -2.17 23.84 3.88
N LYS A 54 -2.15 23.02 4.94
CA LYS A 54 -3.34 22.33 5.46
C LYS A 54 -4.23 23.20 6.34
N GLY A 55 -3.89 24.48 6.56
CA GLY A 55 -4.65 25.36 7.46
C GLY A 55 -4.52 25.01 8.95
N VAL A 56 -3.53 24.19 9.35
CA VAL A 56 -3.29 23.84 10.75
C VAL A 56 -2.75 25.07 11.51
N LYS A 57 -3.41 25.45 12.57
CA LYS A 57 -2.98 26.60 13.41
C LYS A 57 -1.56 26.40 13.90
N LYS A 58 -0.76 27.47 13.84
CA LYS A 58 0.69 27.45 14.15
C LYS A 58 1.01 26.89 15.52
N GLU A 59 0.18 27.19 16.53
CA GLU A 59 0.33 26.70 17.91
C GLU A 59 0.12 25.17 17.99
N VAL A 60 -0.85 24.66 17.23
CA VAL A 60 -1.12 23.21 17.11
C VAL A 60 0.03 22.52 16.39
N ALA A 61 0.46 23.06 15.26
CA ALA A 61 1.57 22.51 14.47
C ALA A 61 2.87 22.44 15.29
N ARG A 62 3.18 23.46 16.08
CA ARG A 62 4.37 23.49 16.96
C ARG A 62 4.39 22.39 18.01
N LYS A 63 3.22 21.96 18.49
CA LYS A 63 3.09 20.85 19.45
C LYS A 63 3.11 19.49 18.74
N GLN A 64 2.39 19.38 17.63
CA GLN A 64 2.20 18.12 16.93
C GLN A 64 3.45 17.66 16.14
N ILE A 65 4.19 18.58 15.53
CA ILE A 65 5.35 18.23 14.68
C ILE A 65 6.44 17.45 15.44
N PRO A 66 6.87 17.85 16.66
CA PRO A 66 7.84 17.07 17.41
C PRO A 66 7.37 15.64 17.70
N GLU A 67 6.08 15.47 18.04
CA GLU A 67 5.48 14.16 18.30
C GLU A 67 5.44 13.29 17.04
N LEU A 68 5.01 13.84 15.90
CA LEU A 68 5.00 13.15 14.63
C LEU A 68 6.42 12.76 14.18
N LEU A 69 7.41 13.65 14.32
CA LEU A 69 8.80 13.33 14.04
C LEU A 69 9.34 12.22 14.95
N LYS A 70 8.89 12.17 16.20
CA LYS A 70 9.20 11.10 17.13
C LYS A 70 8.59 9.77 16.68
N CYS A 71 7.31 9.74 16.34
CA CYS A 71 6.63 8.54 15.83
C CYS A 71 7.35 7.93 14.63
N VAL A 72 7.91 8.75 13.74
CA VAL A 72 8.63 8.27 12.55
C VAL A 72 10.15 8.12 12.77
N ASN A 73 10.63 8.19 14.02
CA ASN A 73 12.06 8.11 14.38
C ASN A 73 12.93 9.14 13.63
N MET A 74 12.47 10.39 13.55
CA MET A 74 13.13 11.49 12.85
C MET A 74 13.42 12.71 13.75
N GLU A 75 13.36 12.60 15.08
CA GLU A 75 13.53 13.71 16.03
C GLU A 75 14.84 14.48 15.82
N VAL A 76 15.95 13.74 15.76
CA VAL A 76 17.28 14.34 15.54
C VAL A 76 17.42 14.81 14.11
N MET A 77 17.00 13.97 13.16
CA MET A 77 17.13 14.25 11.74
C MET A 77 16.19 15.36 11.27
N GLY A 78 15.07 15.59 11.97
CA GLY A 78 14.14 16.70 11.70
C GLY A 78 14.81 18.09 11.70
N LYS A 79 15.96 18.25 12.37
CA LYS A 79 16.78 19.46 12.38
C LYS A 79 17.75 19.57 11.19
N GLN A 80 18.02 18.46 10.49
CA GLN A 80 18.92 18.39 9.36
C GLN A 80 18.21 18.77 8.04
N LYS A 81 18.98 19.19 7.04
CA LYS A 81 18.45 19.52 5.70
C LYS A 81 18.02 18.25 4.97
N ILE A 82 16.89 18.31 4.29
CA ILE A 82 16.31 17.18 3.53
C ILE A 82 17.26 16.63 2.46
N LYS A 83 18.15 17.46 1.91
CA LYS A 83 19.17 16.99 0.95
C LYS A 83 20.10 15.91 1.50
N THR A 84 20.21 15.78 2.83
CA THR A 84 21.03 14.75 3.49
C THR A 84 20.26 13.49 3.83
N TYR A 85 18.95 13.42 3.50
CA TYR A 85 18.10 12.31 3.84
C TYR A 85 18.24 11.15 2.84
N SER A 86 18.24 9.92 3.35
CA SER A 86 18.04 8.72 2.55
C SER A 86 16.61 8.66 2.00
N GLY A 87 16.36 7.74 1.05
CA GLY A 87 15.00 7.48 0.52
C GLY A 87 14.01 7.15 1.65
N GLY A 88 14.37 6.22 2.54
CA GLY A 88 13.52 5.85 3.68
C GLY A 88 13.29 6.98 4.68
N MET A 89 14.26 7.87 4.89
CA MET A 89 14.08 9.07 5.73
C MET A 89 13.09 10.05 5.09
N LYS A 90 13.18 10.26 3.78
CA LYS A 90 12.22 11.10 3.04
C LYS A 90 10.82 10.52 3.14
N GLN A 91 10.68 9.21 2.96
CA GLN A 91 9.39 8.53 3.04
C GLN A 91 8.76 8.63 4.43
N ARG A 92 9.55 8.45 5.50
CA ARG A 92 9.08 8.66 6.87
C ARG A 92 8.61 10.10 7.12
N LEU A 93 9.30 11.08 6.58
CA LEU A 93 8.88 12.49 6.69
C LEU A 93 7.57 12.74 5.91
N LEU A 94 7.39 12.10 4.74
CA LEU A 94 6.15 12.18 3.95
C LEU A 94 4.97 11.54 4.68
N ILE A 95 5.19 10.42 5.34
CA ILE A 95 4.17 9.79 6.17
C ILE A 95 3.81 10.72 7.33
N ALA A 96 4.79 11.23 8.07
CA ALA A 96 4.55 12.13 9.19
C ALA A 96 3.71 13.36 8.80
N GLN A 97 4.01 13.99 7.65
CA GLN A 97 3.26 15.15 7.19
C GLN A 97 1.79 14.84 6.85
N ALA A 98 1.48 13.61 6.41
CA ALA A 98 0.11 13.23 6.10
C ALA A 98 -0.79 13.24 7.35
N PHE A 99 -0.23 12.99 8.52
CA PHE A 99 -0.95 13.00 9.80
C PHE A 99 -1.03 14.38 10.49
N LEU A 100 -0.50 15.44 9.88
CA LEU A 100 -0.67 16.80 10.38
C LEU A 100 -2.16 17.19 10.44
N GLY A 101 -2.55 17.82 11.52
CA GLY A 101 -3.94 18.26 11.74
C GLY A 101 -4.87 17.13 12.18
N ASP A 102 -4.34 15.96 12.48
CA ASP A 102 -5.09 14.77 12.93
C ASP A 102 -6.22 14.33 11.98
N PRO A 103 -5.91 14.02 10.72
CA PRO A 103 -6.91 13.65 9.72
C PRO A 103 -7.63 12.34 10.11
N LYS A 104 -8.91 12.23 9.75
CA LYS A 104 -9.69 11.00 9.90
C LYS A 104 -9.37 9.98 8.81
N VAL A 105 -9.05 10.46 7.60
CA VAL A 105 -8.78 9.63 6.43
C VAL A 105 -7.41 9.98 5.88
N VAL A 106 -6.60 8.96 5.59
CA VAL A 106 -5.27 9.12 4.98
C VAL A 106 -5.18 8.28 3.72
N PHE A 107 -4.79 8.91 2.63
CA PHE A 107 -4.49 8.24 1.36
C PHE A 107 -2.99 8.12 1.19
N MET A 108 -2.53 6.94 0.77
CA MET A 108 -1.11 6.68 0.50
C MET A 108 -0.97 6.01 -0.86
N ASP A 109 -0.14 6.59 -1.70
CA ASP A 109 0.14 6.07 -3.04
C ASP A 109 1.55 5.49 -3.05
N GLU A 110 1.65 4.15 -3.19
CA GLU A 110 2.90 3.39 -3.21
C GLU A 110 3.87 3.73 -2.04
N PRO A 111 3.42 3.68 -0.77
CA PRO A 111 4.20 4.22 0.35
C PRO A 111 5.51 3.48 0.63
N THR A 112 5.72 2.28 0.07
CA THR A 112 6.90 1.44 0.31
C THR A 112 7.73 1.19 -0.95
N ALA A 113 7.26 1.70 -2.11
CA ALA A 113 7.94 1.49 -3.39
C ALA A 113 9.39 2.03 -3.37
N GLY A 114 10.32 1.28 -3.98
CA GLY A 114 11.72 1.68 -4.07
C GLY A 114 12.52 1.64 -2.77
N LEU A 115 11.94 1.10 -1.68
CA LEU A 115 12.64 0.91 -0.41
C LEU A 115 13.29 -0.47 -0.34
N ASP A 116 14.41 -0.56 0.37
CA ASP A 116 15.01 -1.85 0.71
C ASP A 116 14.09 -2.66 1.66
N PRO A 117 14.24 -4.00 1.74
CA PRO A 117 13.35 -4.85 2.53
C PRO A 117 13.25 -4.44 4.00
N LYS A 118 14.34 -3.98 4.62
CA LYS A 118 14.37 -3.57 6.03
C LYS A 118 13.57 -2.28 6.26
N GLU A 119 13.74 -1.28 5.41
CA GLU A 119 12.97 -0.03 5.48
C GLU A 119 11.50 -0.28 5.13
N ARG A 120 11.19 -1.19 4.20
CA ARG A 120 9.81 -1.57 3.88
C ARG A 120 9.07 -2.12 5.10
N ILE A 121 9.68 -3.07 5.84
CA ILE A 121 9.10 -3.60 7.07
C ILE A 121 8.87 -2.48 8.10
N ARG A 122 9.83 -1.58 8.27
CA ARG A 122 9.69 -0.45 9.19
C ARG A 122 8.54 0.48 8.81
N ILE A 123 8.40 0.79 7.52
CA ILE A 123 7.31 1.65 7.03
C ILE A 123 5.96 0.97 7.22
N ARG A 124 5.83 -0.33 6.95
CA ARG A 124 4.60 -1.09 7.20
C ARG A 124 4.17 -0.99 8.67
N ASN A 125 5.09 -1.28 9.60
CA ASN A 125 4.80 -1.21 11.03
C ASN A 125 4.39 0.21 11.44
N LEU A 126 5.11 1.22 10.95
CA LEU A 126 4.80 2.63 11.19
C LEU A 126 3.41 3.00 10.70
N ILE A 127 3.04 2.61 9.48
CA ILE A 127 1.69 2.85 8.94
C ILE A 127 0.65 2.18 9.83
N SER A 128 0.85 0.92 10.22
CA SER A 128 -0.08 0.18 11.09
C SER A 128 -0.29 0.87 12.44
N GLU A 129 0.78 1.38 13.07
CA GLU A 129 0.70 2.11 14.33
C GLU A 129 -0.05 3.44 14.17
N MET A 130 0.27 4.21 13.13
CA MET A 130 -0.34 5.52 12.88
C MET A 130 -1.79 5.42 12.36
N ALA A 131 -2.19 4.28 11.82
CA ALA A 131 -3.54 4.00 11.32
C ALA A 131 -4.56 3.73 12.43
N LEU A 132 -4.12 3.54 13.67
CA LEU A 132 -5.03 3.22 14.77
C LEU A 132 -6.10 4.32 14.94
N GLY A 133 -7.38 3.92 14.87
CA GLY A 133 -8.52 4.83 14.96
C GLY A 133 -8.76 5.71 13.72
N LYS A 134 -8.14 5.40 12.59
CA LYS A 134 -8.26 6.15 11.34
C LYS A 134 -8.61 5.23 10.17
N ILE A 135 -9.10 5.81 9.10
CA ILE A 135 -9.27 5.14 7.81
C ILE A 135 -8.01 5.43 6.98
N VAL A 136 -7.26 4.39 6.63
CA VAL A 136 -6.08 4.53 5.76
C VAL A 136 -6.31 3.72 4.49
N LEU A 137 -6.31 4.41 3.35
CA LEU A 137 -6.37 3.79 2.03
C LEU A 137 -4.97 3.78 1.42
N ILE A 138 -4.52 2.60 1.04
CA ILE A 138 -3.20 2.41 0.41
C ILE A 138 -3.43 1.89 -1.00
N ALA A 139 -2.95 2.63 -1.99
CA ALA A 139 -2.84 2.15 -3.36
C ALA A 139 -1.44 1.56 -3.54
N THR A 140 -1.35 0.28 -3.88
CA THR A 140 -0.08 -0.39 -4.14
C THR A 140 -0.25 -1.62 -5.02
N HIS A 141 0.78 -1.97 -5.76
CA HIS A 141 0.89 -3.23 -6.50
C HIS A 141 1.73 -4.28 -5.76
N ILE A 142 2.21 -3.96 -4.56
CA ILE A 142 3.07 -4.85 -3.76
C ILE A 142 2.20 -5.71 -2.86
N VAL A 143 1.91 -6.94 -3.29
CA VAL A 143 1.02 -7.89 -2.61
C VAL A 143 1.43 -8.13 -1.15
N SER A 144 2.73 -8.31 -0.90
CA SER A 144 3.25 -8.56 0.46
C SER A 144 3.03 -7.40 1.43
N ASP A 145 2.84 -6.16 0.96
CA ASP A 145 2.52 -5.05 1.85
C ASP A 145 1.04 -5.08 2.24
N VAL A 146 0.17 -5.41 1.26
CA VAL A 146 -1.27 -5.54 1.46
C VAL A 146 -1.58 -6.64 2.47
N GLU A 147 -0.95 -7.79 2.34
CA GLU A 147 -1.13 -8.95 3.22
C GLU A 147 -0.92 -8.63 4.71
N TYR A 148 0.08 -7.78 5.03
CA TYR A 148 0.42 -7.46 6.41
C TYR A 148 -0.32 -6.26 7.01
N ILE A 149 -0.77 -5.31 6.18
CA ILE A 149 -1.31 -4.04 6.67
C ILE A 149 -2.84 -3.99 6.57
N SER A 150 -3.41 -4.59 5.51
CA SER A 150 -4.82 -4.37 5.18
C SER A 150 -5.77 -5.23 5.99
N LYS A 151 -6.89 -4.62 6.38
CA LYS A 151 -8.06 -5.32 6.90
C LYS A 151 -9.03 -5.69 5.78
N GLU A 152 -9.05 -4.89 4.74
CA GLU A 152 -9.90 -5.04 3.56
C GLU A 152 -9.10 -4.68 2.31
N ILE A 153 -9.26 -5.45 1.26
CA ILE A 153 -8.59 -5.32 -0.02
C ILE A 153 -9.66 -5.07 -1.08
N LEU A 154 -9.40 -4.13 -1.97
CA LEU A 154 -10.18 -3.89 -3.17
C LEU A 154 -9.32 -4.21 -4.40
N LEU A 155 -9.75 -5.18 -5.21
CA LEU A 155 -9.07 -5.51 -6.46
C LEU A 155 -9.62 -4.60 -7.58
N LEU A 156 -8.77 -3.72 -8.09
CA LEU A 156 -9.12 -2.74 -9.11
C LEU A 156 -8.49 -3.12 -10.46
N LYS A 157 -9.31 -3.40 -11.48
CA LYS A 157 -8.87 -3.72 -12.85
C LYS A 157 -9.64 -2.86 -13.85
N HIS A 158 -8.93 -2.16 -14.73
CA HIS A 158 -9.51 -1.29 -15.77
C HIS A 158 -10.53 -0.25 -15.27
N GLY A 159 -10.34 0.23 -14.03
CA GLY A 159 -11.23 1.22 -13.41
C GLY A 159 -12.47 0.64 -12.72
N GLU A 160 -12.59 -0.69 -12.66
CA GLU A 160 -13.68 -1.40 -12.00
C GLU A 160 -13.18 -2.21 -10.81
N ILE A 161 -13.97 -2.25 -9.74
CA ILE A 161 -13.71 -3.13 -8.60
C ILE A 161 -14.21 -4.53 -8.99
N ILE A 162 -13.25 -5.45 -9.17
CA ILE A 162 -13.52 -6.83 -9.60
C ILE A 162 -13.60 -7.82 -8.42
N GLY A 163 -13.22 -7.40 -7.22
CA GLY A 163 -13.27 -8.20 -6.00
C GLY A 163 -13.00 -7.35 -4.77
N SER A 164 -13.52 -7.77 -3.63
CA SER A 164 -13.24 -7.13 -2.34
C SER A 164 -13.36 -8.13 -1.19
N GLY A 165 -12.54 -7.97 -0.17
CA GLY A 165 -12.58 -8.82 1.02
C GLY A 165 -11.34 -8.66 1.90
N ASN A 166 -11.31 -9.38 3.02
CA ASN A 166 -10.09 -9.51 3.77
C ASN A 166 -9.13 -10.53 3.07
N PRO A 167 -7.82 -10.55 3.41
CA PRO A 167 -6.86 -11.46 2.79
C PRO A 167 -7.34 -12.91 2.74
N GLU A 168 -7.76 -13.45 3.88
CA GLU A 168 -8.19 -14.86 4.01
C GLU A 168 -9.42 -15.19 3.15
N SER A 169 -10.39 -14.27 3.04
CA SER A 169 -11.58 -14.48 2.21
C SER A 169 -11.25 -14.51 0.73
N LEU A 170 -10.34 -13.65 0.27
CA LEU A 170 -9.91 -13.63 -1.13
C LEU A 170 -9.07 -14.88 -1.48
N GLU A 171 -8.18 -15.31 -0.59
CA GLU A 171 -7.45 -16.56 -0.77
C GLU A 171 -8.40 -17.75 -0.86
N LYS A 172 -9.40 -17.81 0.04
CA LYS A 172 -10.38 -18.89 0.06
C LYS A 172 -11.19 -19.03 -1.24
N GLU A 173 -11.39 -17.95 -1.99
CA GLU A 173 -12.06 -18.00 -3.31
C GLU A 173 -11.32 -18.89 -4.31
N LEU A 174 -10.00 -19.04 -4.15
CA LEU A 174 -9.16 -19.88 -5.00
C LEU A 174 -8.90 -21.28 -4.41
N TYR A 175 -9.56 -21.63 -3.30
CA TYR A 175 -9.41 -22.95 -2.73
C TYR A 175 -9.83 -24.04 -3.71
N GLY A 176 -8.99 -25.07 -3.88
CA GLY A 176 -9.23 -26.16 -4.81
C GLY A 176 -8.76 -25.94 -6.25
N ILE A 177 -8.19 -24.75 -6.56
CA ILE A 177 -7.66 -24.45 -7.91
C ILE A 177 -6.17 -24.12 -7.92
N VAL A 178 -5.50 -24.08 -6.76
CA VAL A 178 -4.05 -23.88 -6.66
C VAL A 178 -3.37 -25.19 -6.33
N TYR A 179 -2.38 -25.56 -7.14
CA TYR A 179 -1.67 -26.82 -7.06
C TYR A 179 -0.17 -26.64 -6.94
N GLU A 180 0.50 -27.57 -6.25
CA GLU A 180 1.95 -27.72 -6.29
C GLU A 180 2.31 -29.14 -6.72
N LYS A 181 3.20 -29.26 -7.72
CA LYS A 181 3.64 -30.55 -8.24
C LYS A 181 5.16 -30.59 -8.41
N LYS A 182 5.75 -31.73 -8.02
CA LYS A 182 7.17 -32.02 -8.33
C LYS A 182 7.25 -32.61 -9.72
N VAL A 183 8.08 -32.01 -10.56
CA VAL A 183 8.18 -32.34 -11.98
C VAL A 183 9.64 -32.39 -12.45
N THR A 184 9.90 -33.02 -13.58
CA THR A 184 11.16 -32.90 -14.31
C THR A 184 11.18 -31.61 -15.13
N VAL A 185 12.37 -31.24 -15.65
CA VAL A 185 12.51 -30.03 -16.47
C VAL A 185 11.66 -30.12 -17.75
N GLU A 186 11.54 -31.35 -18.35
CA GLU A 186 10.72 -31.58 -19.54
C GLU A 186 9.22 -31.35 -19.23
N GLN A 187 8.73 -31.92 -18.13
CA GLN A 187 7.32 -31.75 -17.68
C GLN A 187 6.98 -30.31 -17.30
N LEU A 188 7.97 -29.54 -16.79
CA LEU A 188 7.76 -28.13 -16.45
C LEU A 188 7.29 -27.32 -17.66
N LYS A 189 7.89 -27.58 -18.84
CA LYS A 189 7.52 -26.87 -20.07
C LYS A 189 6.07 -27.12 -20.48
N GLU A 190 5.60 -28.36 -20.36
CA GLU A 190 4.22 -28.73 -20.63
C GLU A 190 3.23 -28.02 -19.69
N ILE A 191 3.61 -27.88 -18.40
CA ILE A 191 2.78 -27.17 -17.42
C ILE A 191 2.73 -25.67 -17.73
N GLN A 192 3.88 -25.06 -18.09
CA GLN A 192 3.94 -23.65 -18.46
C GLN A 192 3.09 -23.32 -19.69
N ASP A 193 3.03 -24.24 -20.66
CA ASP A 193 2.23 -24.06 -21.88
C ASP A 193 0.72 -24.22 -21.63
N LYS A 194 0.31 -24.92 -20.56
CA LYS A 194 -1.07 -25.31 -20.32
C LYS A 194 -1.73 -24.52 -19.18
N TYR A 195 -0.99 -24.16 -18.16
CA TYR A 195 -1.51 -23.60 -16.92
C TYR A 195 -0.89 -22.24 -16.58
N LEU A 196 -1.57 -21.49 -15.74
CA LEU A 196 -1.05 -20.24 -15.19
C LEU A 196 -0.09 -20.56 -14.05
N VAL A 197 1.21 -20.41 -14.30
CA VAL A 197 2.27 -20.74 -13.33
C VAL A 197 2.51 -19.58 -12.39
N ALA A 198 2.29 -19.82 -11.09
CA ALA A 198 2.49 -18.84 -10.01
C ALA A 198 3.92 -18.84 -9.45
N GLY A 199 4.61 -19.97 -9.50
CA GLY A 199 5.97 -20.06 -9.00
C GLY A 199 6.70 -21.35 -9.39
N ILE A 200 8.01 -21.25 -9.43
CA ILE A 200 8.91 -22.36 -9.71
C ILE A 200 10.03 -22.32 -8.69
N ARG A 201 10.30 -23.44 -8.02
CA ARG A 201 11.43 -23.59 -7.10
C ARG A 201 12.15 -24.91 -7.30
N GLU A 202 13.45 -24.92 -7.12
CA GLU A 202 14.24 -26.14 -7.12
C GLU A 202 14.20 -26.82 -5.75
N GLU A 203 14.04 -28.14 -5.74
CA GLU A 203 14.08 -28.97 -4.54
C GLU A 203 14.92 -30.22 -4.83
N GLY A 204 16.22 -30.17 -4.51
CA GLY A 204 17.18 -31.23 -4.89
C GLY A 204 17.32 -31.34 -6.40
N ASN A 205 17.03 -32.52 -6.97
CA ASN A 205 17.10 -32.79 -8.41
C ASN A 205 15.73 -32.62 -9.12
N GLN A 206 14.71 -32.11 -8.42
CA GLN A 206 13.38 -31.91 -8.96
C GLN A 206 12.99 -30.44 -8.93
N VAL A 207 12.04 -30.07 -9.76
CA VAL A 207 11.43 -28.75 -9.80
C VAL A 207 10.04 -28.85 -9.16
N VAL A 208 9.74 -28.00 -8.20
CA VAL A 208 8.39 -27.81 -7.69
C VAL A 208 7.78 -26.64 -8.44
N VAL A 209 6.66 -26.88 -9.10
CA VAL A 209 5.89 -25.87 -9.80
C VAL A 209 4.58 -25.62 -9.06
N ARG A 210 4.28 -24.32 -8.82
CA ARG A 210 2.99 -23.85 -8.31
C ARG A 210 2.20 -23.26 -9.46
N TYR A 211 0.96 -23.72 -9.66
CA TYR A 211 0.15 -23.31 -10.81
C TYR A 211 -1.34 -23.31 -10.46
N LEU A 212 -2.14 -22.63 -11.27
CA LEU A 212 -3.58 -22.54 -11.13
C LEU A 212 -4.28 -23.31 -12.25
N ASP A 213 -5.22 -24.20 -11.85
CA ASP A 213 -6.09 -24.95 -12.78
C ASP A 213 -7.49 -25.08 -12.17
N SER A 214 -8.50 -24.58 -12.86
CA SER A 214 -9.91 -24.69 -12.45
C SER A 214 -10.56 -26.03 -12.79
N LYS A 215 -9.85 -26.93 -13.48
CA LYS A 215 -10.37 -28.21 -14.00
C LYS A 215 -9.58 -29.44 -13.57
N SER A 216 -8.65 -29.30 -12.64
CA SER A 216 -7.83 -30.44 -12.23
C SER A 216 -8.61 -31.36 -11.32
N ASP A 217 -8.52 -32.67 -11.60
CA ASP A 217 -8.97 -33.76 -10.73
C ASP A 217 -7.84 -34.25 -9.79
N GLU A 218 -6.74 -33.48 -9.67
CA GLU A 218 -5.57 -33.87 -8.88
C GLU A 218 -5.81 -33.63 -7.37
N GLU A 219 -5.49 -34.64 -6.55
CA GLU A 219 -5.71 -34.65 -5.10
C GLU A 219 -4.85 -33.70 -4.28
N THR A 220 -3.90 -32.98 -4.88
CA THR A 220 -2.91 -32.15 -4.18
C THR A 220 -3.15 -30.65 -4.38
N THR A 221 -4.21 -30.15 -3.76
CA THR A 221 -4.41 -28.70 -3.63
C THR A 221 -3.60 -28.15 -2.46
N VAL A 222 -3.04 -26.96 -2.65
CA VAL A 222 -2.38 -26.21 -1.58
C VAL A 222 -3.18 -24.97 -1.24
N TRP A 223 -2.97 -24.43 -0.03
CA TRP A 223 -3.65 -23.20 0.36
C TRP A 223 -3.21 -22.05 -0.57
N PRO A 224 -4.16 -21.29 -1.14
CA PRO A 224 -3.86 -20.11 -1.96
C PRO A 224 -3.18 -19.00 -1.16
N THR A 225 -2.45 -18.14 -1.87
CA THR A 225 -1.85 -16.92 -1.33
C THR A 225 -2.42 -15.70 -2.05
N LEU A 226 -2.23 -14.50 -1.50
CA LEU A 226 -2.63 -13.28 -2.20
C LEU A 226 -1.89 -13.08 -3.55
N ASP A 227 -0.68 -13.63 -3.69
CA ASP A 227 0.01 -13.63 -5.00
C ASP A 227 -0.74 -14.47 -6.03
N ASP A 228 -1.33 -15.62 -5.63
CA ASP A 228 -2.17 -16.43 -6.52
C ASP A 228 -3.46 -15.67 -6.89
N VAL A 229 -4.08 -14.99 -5.92
CA VAL A 229 -5.27 -14.15 -6.16
C VAL A 229 -4.96 -13.04 -7.17
N TYR A 230 -3.83 -12.34 -6.96
CA TYR A 230 -3.39 -11.30 -7.89
C TYR A 230 -3.15 -11.87 -9.29
N LEU A 231 -2.42 -12.98 -9.39
CA LEU A 231 -2.13 -13.65 -10.64
C LEU A 231 -3.42 -14.08 -11.36
N TYR A 232 -4.35 -14.70 -10.64
CA TYR A 232 -5.62 -15.17 -11.19
C TYR A 232 -6.46 -14.04 -11.81
N HIS A 233 -6.59 -12.91 -11.10
CA HIS A 233 -7.43 -11.80 -11.55
C HIS A 233 -6.79 -10.90 -12.59
N PHE A 234 -5.46 -10.78 -12.60
CA PHE A 234 -4.76 -9.80 -13.44
C PHE A 234 -4.03 -10.39 -14.64
N TYR A 235 -3.67 -11.68 -14.62
CA TYR A 235 -2.96 -12.35 -15.72
C TYR A 235 -3.84 -13.31 -16.53
N LYS A 236 -5.04 -13.64 -16.06
CA LYS A 236 -6.01 -14.37 -16.88
C LYS A 236 -6.75 -13.35 -17.74
N GLU A 237 -6.43 -13.31 -19.05
CA GLU A 237 -7.18 -12.56 -20.06
C GLU A 237 -8.57 -13.17 -20.31
#